data_358a908702b0eb7ff739c81b93adc9ab
#
_entry.id   358a908702b0eb7ff739c81b93adc9ab
#
_cell.length_a   1.000
_cell.length_b   1.000
_cell.length_c   1.000
_cell.angle_alpha   90.00
_cell.angle_beta   90.00
_cell.angle_gamma   90.00
#
_symmetry.space_group_name_H-M   'P 1'
#
loop_
_entity.id
_entity.type
_entity.pdbx_description
1 polymer ?
#
loop_
_entity_poly.entity_id
_entity_poly.type
_entity_poly.pdbx_seq_one_letter_code
_entity_poly.pdbx_strand_id
1 'polypeptide(L)'
;MKRIALFIAIAIAAIACKPEEQIVPEVTVHTDEATLVIPTEGGDVQIAFDANVEWTAALKETTAADWCTITPSSGAAGSTSLKVIALENTTNDNRVVTVVITAQTAKKEVKVTQLQKDALVLSGEKTFEVAADGGQIKFAVNHNIAVEAKADADWLVQAATRAMQTSEFAFNVAANTGAARTAKITVTAGDLKEELTVNQAAWAPVFEVAPAEDQWIAVEGGSVSITVDANVEYTVTTDENDWLTVTNEGGVYTFTAAANDSFDYRSTGVYVTPKDEAYVESAKAFYVFQNGRAAKLWSKHPAEDYDGYDASQRVKLAKYGDYILLANTTKIYVLNPADGSVVNTIDVPAGMAAHNVLVDDAGNVLFGADALDGAGDVTLYYVADPFNPAPEQLISWNAGNYYCVGAGNIRVKGNVKDDAVITAVVTDGAGGACIAWEVVDGVIGDWKWTNPPYTNWNVPSLCFAPIGATMADGFFYIGYGGDYNLYYTDSFVAGGGTPWAVSYVTGSSWMENYNCIATAEWNGNKYAAVVAGCHFEYDAADVFLLNVNNPAAAEHVYTHHGDGDADWDWTAGVNPNWTGLGTYSDVLLVPTADALLMVYVDSNYGAMACVAIK
;
A
#
# COMPACT_ATOMS: atom_id res chain seq x y z
N MET A 1 -110.20 74.12 -50.42
CA MET A 1 -111.62 74.06 -50.15
C MET A 1 -111.80 73.70 -48.68
N LYS A 2 -112.30 74.66 -47.96
CA LYS A 2 -113.44 74.48 -47.00
C LYS A 2 -113.25 73.32 -45.94
N ARG A 3 -113.33 73.51 -44.67
CA ARG A 3 -114.28 74.26 -43.80
C ARG A 3 -113.80 74.10 -42.36
N ILE A 4 -113.67 75.18 -41.61
CA ILE A 4 -114.59 75.69 -40.63
C ILE A 4 -114.95 74.78 -39.45
N ALA A 5 -114.55 75.28 -38.28
CA ALA A 5 -115.24 75.50 -37.03
C ALA A 5 -115.25 74.28 -36.05
N LEU A 6 -115.19 74.45 -34.81
CA LEU A 6 -115.88 75.27 -33.85
C LEU A 6 -115.32 75.07 -32.42
N PHE A 7 -115.37 76.10 -31.61
CA PHE A 7 -115.07 76.22 -30.20
C PHE A 7 -115.87 75.30 -29.28
N ILE A 8 -115.18 74.80 -28.21
CA ILE A 8 -115.78 74.81 -26.85
C ILE A 8 -114.64 74.83 -25.84
N ALA A 9 -114.60 75.85 -24.99
CA ALA A 9 -113.73 75.96 -23.84
C ALA A 9 -114.28 75.19 -22.64
N ILE A 10 -113.46 74.33 -22.03
CA ILE A 10 -113.73 73.82 -20.68
C ILE A 10 -112.43 74.05 -19.89
N ALA A 11 -112.44 74.89 -18.88
CA ALA A 11 -111.42 75.07 -17.90
C ALA A 11 -111.37 73.88 -16.94
N ILE A 12 -110.29 73.12 -16.92
CA ILE A 12 -109.98 72.15 -15.88
C ILE A 12 -108.69 72.62 -15.19
N ALA A 13 -108.77 72.82 -13.90
CA ALA A 13 -107.62 73.16 -13.02
C ALA A 13 -106.55 72.07 -13.07
N ALA A 14 -105.33 72.39 -13.57
CA ALA A 14 -104.20 71.53 -13.49
C ALA A 14 -103.61 71.62 -12.07
N ILE A 15 -103.70 70.53 -11.29
CA ILE A 15 -102.88 70.27 -10.11
C ILE A 15 -101.49 69.93 -10.63
N ALA A 16 -100.50 70.81 -10.40
CA ALA A 16 -99.13 70.60 -10.75
C ALA A 16 -98.55 69.59 -9.76
N CYS A 17 -98.47 68.29 -10.17
CA CYS A 17 -97.49 67.36 -9.56
C CYS A 17 -96.10 67.82 -9.90
N LYS A 18 -95.28 68.21 -8.90
CA LYS A 18 -93.87 68.32 -9.04
C LYS A 18 -93.33 66.91 -9.35
N PRO A 19 -92.42 66.76 -10.33
CA PRO A 19 -91.73 65.47 -10.48
C PRO A 19 -90.92 65.23 -9.23
N GLU A 20 -91.14 64.08 -8.61
CA GLU A 20 -90.29 63.57 -7.55
C GLU A 20 -88.87 63.44 -8.11
N GLU A 21 -87.93 64.22 -7.55
CA GLU A 21 -86.55 64.21 -7.96
C GLU A 21 -86.03 62.81 -7.66
N GLN A 22 -85.77 62.06 -8.70
CA GLN A 22 -85.27 60.73 -8.59
C GLN A 22 -83.85 60.76 -8.03
N ILE A 23 -83.68 60.56 -6.75
CA ILE A 23 -82.38 60.51 -6.08
C ILE A 23 -81.56 59.37 -6.73
N VAL A 24 -80.53 59.74 -7.43
CA VAL A 24 -79.53 58.75 -7.91
C VAL A 24 -78.69 58.36 -6.69
N PRO A 25 -78.70 57.08 -6.28
CA PRO A 25 -77.90 56.64 -5.14
C PRO A 25 -76.42 56.89 -5.39
N GLU A 26 -75.73 57.44 -4.40
CA GLU A 26 -74.30 57.74 -4.46
C GLU A 26 -73.66 57.47 -3.13
N VAL A 27 -72.41 56.97 -3.18
CA VAL A 27 -71.49 56.80 -2.03
C VAL A 27 -70.17 57.45 -2.37
N THR A 28 -69.78 58.44 -1.59
CA THR A 28 -68.46 59.09 -1.75
C THR A 28 -67.64 58.86 -0.48
N VAL A 29 -66.49 58.22 -0.62
CA VAL A 29 -65.55 57.97 0.49
C VAL A 29 -64.54 59.09 0.57
N HIS A 30 -64.31 59.61 1.77
CA HIS A 30 -63.44 60.74 2.05
C HIS A 30 -62.09 60.28 2.69
N THR A 31 -62.03 59.04 3.19
CA THR A 31 -60.80 58.52 3.82
C THR A 31 -59.86 57.99 2.77
N ASP A 32 -58.60 58.42 2.82
CA ASP A 32 -57.53 57.82 2.02
C ASP A 32 -57.23 56.36 2.41
N GLU A 33 -57.31 55.44 1.46
CA GLU A 33 -57.01 54.06 1.68
C GLU A 33 -55.59 53.81 2.26
N ALA A 34 -54.64 54.73 1.91
CA ALA A 34 -53.28 54.66 2.42
C ALA A 34 -53.19 54.87 3.95
N THR A 35 -54.20 55.49 4.55
CA THR A 35 -54.28 55.68 6.02
C THR A 35 -55.06 54.62 6.74
N LEU A 36 -55.68 53.70 6.00
CA LEU A 36 -56.47 52.60 6.56
C LEU A 36 -55.58 51.42 6.88
N VAL A 37 -54.64 51.61 7.80
CA VAL A 37 -53.69 50.60 8.25
C VAL A 37 -53.90 50.32 9.75
N ILE A 38 -54.19 49.06 10.09
CA ILE A 38 -54.31 48.59 11.46
C ILE A 38 -52.97 47.94 11.87
N PRO A 39 -52.42 48.19 13.07
CA PRO A 39 -51.20 47.55 13.52
C PRO A 39 -51.41 46.05 13.80
N THR A 40 -50.29 45.35 13.99
CA THR A 40 -50.26 43.90 14.23
C THR A 40 -51.10 43.49 15.46
N GLU A 41 -51.03 44.30 16.51
CA GLU A 41 -51.72 44.06 17.80
C GLU A 41 -53.22 44.17 17.69
N GLY A 42 -53.71 44.59 16.55
CA GLY A 42 -55.13 44.88 16.35
C GLY A 42 -55.46 46.36 16.60
N GLY A 43 -56.72 46.67 16.64
CA GLY A 43 -57.23 48.04 16.81
C GLY A 43 -58.33 48.41 15.81
N ASP A 44 -58.58 49.67 15.63
CA ASP A 44 -59.60 50.13 14.71
C ASP A 44 -59.13 51.31 13.79
N VAL A 45 -59.70 51.38 12.59
CA VAL A 45 -59.63 52.53 11.69
C VAL A 45 -61.02 52.97 11.29
N GLN A 46 -61.17 54.22 10.94
CA GLN A 46 -62.45 54.79 10.51
C GLN A 46 -62.47 55.05 9.01
N ILE A 47 -63.58 54.68 8.39
CA ILE A 47 -63.89 55.08 7.00
C ILE A 47 -64.99 56.08 7.07
N ALA A 48 -64.69 57.38 6.69
CA ALA A 48 -65.60 58.45 6.57
C ALA A 48 -66.15 58.52 5.16
N PHE A 49 -67.45 58.62 5.01
CA PHE A 49 -68.08 58.71 3.71
C PHE A 49 -69.45 59.44 3.76
N ASP A 50 -69.95 59.86 2.62
CA ASP A 50 -71.28 60.37 2.42
C ASP A 50 -72.09 59.34 1.66
N ALA A 51 -73.38 59.17 2.05
CA ALA A 51 -74.36 58.39 1.33
C ALA A 51 -75.65 59.25 1.24
N ASN A 52 -76.19 59.41 0.06
CA ASN A 52 -77.39 60.20 -0.12
C ASN A 52 -78.72 59.49 0.06
N VAL A 53 -78.63 58.19 0.35
CA VAL A 53 -79.76 57.28 0.72
C VAL A 53 -79.30 56.33 1.86
N GLU A 54 -80.20 55.53 2.43
CA GLU A 54 -79.83 54.50 3.43
C GLU A 54 -78.74 53.58 2.87
N TRP A 55 -77.81 53.23 3.73
CA TRP A 55 -76.63 52.42 3.34
C TRP A 55 -76.48 51.26 4.22
N THR A 56 -75.78 50.25 3.70
CA THR A 56 -75.28 49.08 4.41
C THR A 56 -73.80 48.86 4.08
N ALA A 57 -73.07 48.25 5.02
CA ALA A 57 -71.69 47.88 4.80
C ALA A 57 -71.45 46.41 5.21
N ALA A 58 -70.68 45.70 4.43
CA ALA A 58 -70.31 44.33 4.70
C ALA A 58 -68.82 44.07 4.29
N LEU A 59 -68.21 43.10 4.90
CA LEU A 59 -66.90 42.58 4.47
C LEU A 59 -67.12 41.74 3.19
N LYS A 60 -66.29 41.98 2.17
CA LYS A 60 -66.32 41.25 0.92
C LYS A 60 -65.80 39.81 1.11
N GLU A 61 -64.75 39.66 1.89
CA GLU A 61 -64.10 38.40 2.21
C GLU A 61 -64.80 37.79 3.42
N THR A 62 -65.58 36.70 3.24
CA THR A 62 -66.32 36.05 4.31
C THR A 62 -65.39 35.43 5.39
N THR A 63 -64.19 35.04 5.04
CA THR A 63 -63.16 34.55 5.94
C THR A 63 -62.56 35.65 6.84
N ALA A 64 -62.77 36.91 6.52
CA ALA A 64 -62.31 38.02 7.35
C ALA A 64 -63.16 38.21 8.61
N ALA A 65 -64.37 37.67 8.65
CA ALA A 65 -65.26 37.75 9.81
C ALA A 65 -64.70 37.14 11.11
N ASP A 66 -63.73 36.20 11.01
CA ASP A 66 -63.09 35.57 12.16
C ASP A 66 -62.16 36.53 12.91
N TRP A 67 -61.65 37.55 12.23
CA TRP A 67 -60.65 38.46 12.79
C TRP A 67 -60.96 39.96 12.60
N CYS A 68 -61.95 40.30 11.80
CA CYS A 68 -62.31 41.69 11.47
C CYS A 68 -63.85 41.89 11.58
N THR A 69 -64.24 43.01 12.15
CA THR A 69 -65.65 43.43 12.26
C THR A 69 -65.80 44.86 11.83
N ILE A 70 -67.02 45.26 11.40
CA ILE A 70 -67.38 46.63 11.05
C ILE A 70 -68.54 47.13 11.90
N THR A 71 -68.48 48.40 12.29
CA THR A 71 -69.57 48.98 13.09
C THR A 71 -69.63 50.51 12.87
N PRO A 72 -70.86 51.10 12.63
CA PRO A 72 -72.09 50.39 12.34
C PRO A 72 -72.07 49.76 10.94
N SER A 73 -72.88 48.74 10.72
CA SER A 73 -73.01 48.03 9.45
C SER A 73 -74.15 48.56 8.56
N SER A 74 -74.89 49.59 9.02
CA SER A 74 -75.93 50.29 8.27
C SER A 74 -76.27 51.64 8.90
N GLY A 75 -76.85 52.53 8.14
CA GLY A 75 -77.29 53.85 8.62
C GLY A 75 -78.15 54.60 7.64
N ALA A 76 -78.68 55.78 8.07
CA ALA A 76 -79.46 56.64 7.27
C ALA A 76 -78.57 57.51 6.31
N ALA A 77 -79.20 58.16 5.34
CA ALA A 77 -78.51 59.11 4.46
C ALA A 77 -77.82 60.23 5.25
N GLY A 78 -76.68 60.67 4.76
CA GLY A 78 -75.88 61.75 5.33
C GLY A 78 -74.39 61.46 5.38
N SER A 79 -73.60 62.38 5.93
CA SER A 79 -72.19 62.24 6.23
C SER A 79 -72.04 61.35 7.46
N THR A 80 -71.23 60.29 7.40
CA THR A 80 -71.11 59.32 8.43
C THR A 80 -69.73 58.65 8.40
N SER A 81 -69.50 57.77 9.38
CA SER A 81 -68.31 56.91 9.39
C SER A 81 -68.63 55.56 9.97
N LEU A 82 -67.85 54.56 9.54
CA LEU A 82 -67.87 53.27 10.14
C LEU A 82 -66.45 52.93 10.67
N LYS A 83 -66.37 52.14 11.68
CA LYS A 83 -65.12 51.57 12.17
C LYS A 83 -64.89 50.17 11.63
N VAL A 84 -63.67 49.88 11.21
CA VAL A 84 -63.17 48.55 10.91
C VAL A 84 -62.27 48.15 12.08
N ILE A 85 -62.65 47.12 12.81
CA ILE A 85 -61.99 46.66 14.02
C ILE A 85 -61.38 45.31 13.72
N ALA A 86 -60.08 45.15 13.92
CA ALA A 86 -59.37 43.87 13.75
C ALA A 86 -58.77 43.34 15.05
N LEU A 87 -58.80 42.02 15.25
CA LEU A 87 -58.07 41.30 16.28
C LEU A 87 -56.59 41.24 15.91
N GLU A 88 -55.71 40.89 16.87
CA GLU A 88 -54.26 40.69 16.64
C GLU A 88 -54.00 39.83 15.41
N ASN A 89 -53.08 40.25 14.56
CA ASN A 89 -52.54 39.45 13.45
C ASN A 89 -51.38 38.57 13.92
N THR A 90 -51.63 37.34 14.18
CA THR A 90 -50.60 36.36 14.60
C THR A 90 -49.87 35.72 13.43
N THR A 91 -50.18 36.14 12.17
CA THR A 91 -49.53 35.60 10.98
C THR A 91 -48.39 36.52 10.52
N ASN A 92 -47.46 35.96 9.77
CA ASN A 92 -46.30 36.71 9.23
C ASN A 92 -46.62 37.37 7.89
N ASP A 93 -47.91 37.43 7.50
CA ASP A 93 -48.40 38.07 6.28
C ASP A 93 -49.37 39.21 6.62
N ASN A 94 -49.31 40.29 5.84
CA ASN A 94 -50.32 41.33 5.91
C ASN A 94 -51.71 40.75 5.58
N ARG A 95 -52.73 41.10 6.37
CA ARG A 95 -54.10 40.80 6.07
C ARG A 95 -54.78 41.98 5.39
N VAL A 96 -55.55 41.75 4.38
CA VAL A 96 -56.33 42.76 3.69
C VAL A 96 -57.79 42.37 3.74
N VAL A 97 -58.63 43.34 4.07
CA VAL A 97 -60.07 43.18 4.02
C VAL A 97 -60.68 44.32 3.17
N THR A 98 -61.69 44.00 2.38
CA THR A 98 -62.41 44.96 1.57
C THR A 98 -63.78 45.21 2.20
N VAL A 99 -64.02 46.44 2.62
CA VAL A 99 -65.34 46.89 3.08
C VAL A 99 -66.14 47.39 1.86
N VAL A 100 -67.28 46.76 1.66
CA VAL A 100 -68.23 47.14 0.59
C VAL A 100 -69.38 47.99 1.20
N ILE A 101 -69.38 49.25 0.91
CA ILE A 101 -70.47 50.17 1.29
C ILE A 101 -71.47 50.22 0.13
N THR A 102 -72.77 49.93 0.43
CA THR A 102 -73.81 49.80 -0.55
C THR A 102 -74.95 50.78 -0.17
N ALA A 103 -75.31 51.65 -1.04
CA ALA A 103 -76.47 52.57 -0.94
C ALA A 103 -77.36 52.29 -2.13
N GLN A 104 -78.41 51.48 -1.95
CA GLN A 104 -79.24 50.91 -3.01
C GLN A 104 -78.44 50.35 -4.18
N THR A 105 -78.33 51.03 -5.31
CA THR A 105 -77.57 50.59 -6.49
C THR A 105 -76.11 51.00 -6.49
N ALA A 106 -75.73 52.06 -5.70
CA ALA A 106 -74.38 52.53 -5.59
C ALA A 106 -73.54 51.67 -4.67
N LYS A 107 -72.33 51.29 -5.08
CA LYS A 107 -71.38 50.50 -4.28
C LYS A 107 -70.01 51.15 -4.31
N LYS A 108 -69.34 51.18 -3.16
CA LYS A 108 -67.94 51.54 -3.02
C LYS A 108 -67.20 50.50 -2.24
N GLU A 109 -66.07 50.11 -2.79
CA GLU A 109 -65.15 49.18 -2.12
C GLU A 109 -64.01 50.00 -1.49
N VAL A 110 -63.63 49.65 -0.23
CA VAL A 110 -62.55 50.34 0.49
C VAL A 110 -61.68 49.23 1.13
N LYS A 111 -60.40 49.26 0.83
CA LYS A 111 -59.42 48.30 1.38
C LYS A 111 -58.86 48.79 2.70
N VAL A 112 -58.79 47.91 3.66
CA VAL A 112 -58.12 48.09 4.96
C VAL A 112 -57.05 47.04 5.08
N THR A 113 -55.83 47.43 5.39
CA THR A 113 -54.67 46.55 5.57
C THR A 113 -54.35 46.45 7.04
N GLN A 114 -54.19 45.23 7.54
CA GLN A 114 -53.59 44.97 8.85
C GLN A 114 -52.16 44.49 8.67
N LEU A 115 -51.23 45.08 9.40
CA LEU A 115 -49.83 44.70 9.33
C LEU A 115 -49.56 43.28 9.84
N GLN A 116 -48.58 42.64 9.25
CA GLN A 116 -48.06 41.31 9.64
C GLN A 116 -47.31 41.37 10.96
N LYS A 117 -47.16 40.21 11.60
CA LYS A 117 -46.21 40.04 12.71
C LYS A 117 -44.81 39.96 12.18
N ASP A 118 -43.89 40.73 12.75
CA ASP A 118 -42.47 40.65 12.41
C ASP A 118 -41.95 39.24 12.68
N ALA A 119 -41.13 38.75 11.76
CA ALA A 119 -40.57 37.42 11.82
C ALA A 119 -39.07 37.42 11.49
N LEU A 120 -38.33 36.64 12.25
CA LEU A 120 -36.95 36.33 12.01
C LEU A 120 -36.74 34.87 12.39
N VAL A 121 -36.44 33.99 11.41
CA VAL A 121 -36.26 32.55 11.63
C VAL A 121 -35.01 32.09 10.94
N LEU A 122 -34.06 31.57 11.69
CA LEU A 122 -32.87 30.90 11.15
C LEU A 122 -33.27 29.58 10.53
N SER A 123 -32.75 29.31 9.33
CA SER A 123 -32.93 28.05 8.63
C SER A 123 -31.64 27.23 8.76
N GLY A 124 -31.70 26.06 9.42
CA GLY A 124 -30.57 25.17 9.59
C GLY A 124 -29.94 25.19 10.98
N GLU A 125 -28.67 24.86 11.04
CA GLU A 125 -27.92 24.74 12.30
C GLU A 125 -27.61 26.10 12.92
N LYS A 126 -27.63 26.14 14.26
CA LYS A 126 -27.26 27.33 15.04
C LYS A 126 -25.82 27.28 15.56
N THR A 127 -25.12 26.17 15.34
CA THR A 127 -23.73 25.98 15.74
C THR A 127 -22.92 25.45 14.57
N PHE A 128 -21.80 26.07 14.28
CA PHE A 128 -20.86 25.69 13.23
C PHE A 128 -19.55 25.26 13.88
N GLU A 129 -19.10 24.05 13.54
CA GLU A 129 -17.78 23.54 13.89
C GLU A 129 -16.81 23.75 12.72
N VAL A 130 -15.75 24.50 12.94
CA VAL A 130 -14.80 24.88 11.89
C VAL A 130 -13.41 24.41 12.28
N ALA A 131 -12.68 23.81 11.32
CA ALA A 131 -11.30 23.41 11.51
C ALA A 131 -10.36 24.61 11.77
N ALA A 132 -9.19 24.35 12.29
CA ALA A 132 -8.19 25.39 12.58
C ALA A 132 -7.82 26.19 11.30
N ASP A 133 -7.75 25.55 10.15
CA ASP A 133 -7.41 26.20 8.87
C ASP A 133 -8.43 27.27 8.43
N GLY A 134 -9.58 27.33 9.11
CA GLY A 134 -10.65 28.26 8.77
C GLY A 134 -11.53 27.75 7.63
N GLY A 135 -12.13 28.68 6.89
CA GLY A 135 -13.03 28.36 5.79
C GLY A 135 -14.16 29.33 5.65
N GLN A 136 -15.27 28.89 5.10
CA GLN A 136 -16.47 29.71 4.95
C GLN A 136 -17.67 28.98 5.54
N ILE A 137 -18.43 29.66 6.40
CA ILE A 137 -19.75 29.20 6.88
C ILE A 137 -20.85 29.95 6.15
N LYS A 138 -22.00 29.32 5.96
CA LYS A 138 -23.18 29.88 5.31
C LYS A 138 -24.43 29.49 6.06
N PHE A 139 -25.36 30.41 6.18
CA PHE A 139 -26.68 30.14 6.72
C PHE A 139 -27.72 31.02 6.06
N ALA A 140 -28.96 30.58 6.09
CA ALA A 140 -30.08 31.27 5.52
C ALA A 140 -31.05 31.75 6.63
N VAL A 141 -31.66 32.91 6.39
CA VAL A 141 -32.60 33.53 7.32
C VAL A 141 -33.88 33.89 6.57
N ASN A 142 -35.01 33.38 7.06
CA ASN A 142 -36.34 33.80 6.62
C ASN A 142 -36.80 34.98 7.46
N HIS A 143 -37.18 36.08 6.79
CA HIS A 143 -37.57 37.31 7.45
C HIS A 143 -38.56 38.09 6.60
N ASN A 144 -39.36 38.94 7.22
CA ASN A 144 -40.31 39.83 6.56
C ASN A 144 -40.02 41.32 6.79
N ILE A 145 -38.97 41.63 7.55
CA ILE A 145 -38.45 42.99 7.75
C ILE A 145 -36.93 42.96 7.49
N ALA A 146 -36.28 44.13 7.37
CA ALA A 146 -34.86 44.23 7.09
C ALA A 146 -34.01 43.49 8.13
N VAL A 147 -33.01 42.68 7.68
CA VAL A 147 -32.16 41.86 8.51
C VAL A 147 -30.70 42.24 8.36
N GLU A 148 -29.97 42.20 9.47
CA GLU A 148 -28.52 42.38 9.52
C GLU A 148 -27.90 41.22 10.29
N ALA A 149 -26.67 40.79 9.92
CA ALA A 149 -25.90 39.81 10.64
C ALA A 149 -24.51 40.37 10.98
N LYS A 150 -24.08 40.25 12.22
CA LYS A 150 -22.81 40.78 12.72
C LYS A 150 -22.11 39.73 13.60
N ALA A 151 -20.84 39.51 13.32
CA ALA A 151 -19.97 38.72 14.20
C ALA A 151 -19.41 39.60 15.34
N ASP A 152 -19.12 38.98 16.44
CA ASP A 152 -18.49 39.58 17.63
C ASP A 152 -16.95 39.41 17.66
N ALA A 153 -16.37 38.85 16.62
CA ALA A 153 -14.94 38.58 16.52
C ALA A 153 -14.34 38.98 15.18
N ASP A 154 -13.15 39.56 15.17
CA ASP A 154 -12.46 40.07 13.98
C ASP A 154 -12.03 38.95 13.00
N TRP A 155 -11.88 37.73 13.46
CA TRP A 155 -11.52 36.58 12.64
C TRP A 155 -12.68 35.95 11.88
N LEU A 156 -13.90 36.50 12.07
CA LEU A 156 -15.12 36.04 11.43
C LEU A 156 -15.72 37.20 10.63
N VAL A 157 -15.42 37.25 9.34
CA VAL A 157 -15.75 38.39 8.45
C VAL A 157 -16.86 38.02 7.49
N GLN A 158 -17.92 38.87 7.46
CA GLN A 158 -19.03 38.67 6.54
C GLN A 158 -18.57 38.83 5.09
N ALA A 159 -18.93 37.85 4.24
CA ALA A 159 -18.74 37.90 2.80
C ALA A 159 -19.94 38.60 2.14
N ALA A 160 -19.74 39.33 1.03
CA ALA A 160 -20.79 40.00 0.31
C ALA A 160 -21.75 39.00 -0.36
N THR A 161 -23.06 39.13 -0.08
CA THR A 161 -24.13 38.31 -0.69
C THR A 161 -25.21 39.19 -1.33
N ARG A 162 -25.99 38.66 -2.29
CA ARG A 162 -27.15 39.35 -2.94
C ARG A 162 -28.44 38.60 -2.60
N ALA A 163 -29.48 39.33 -2.19
CA ALA A 163 -30.70 38.84 -1.57
C ALA A 163 -31.93 38.79 -2.47
N MET A 164 -32.84 37.86 -2.20
CA MET A 164 -34.30 37.91 -2.40
C MET A 164 -34.96 37.11 -1.25
N GLN A 165 -35.99 37.67 -0.59
CA GLN A 165 -36.90 37.16 0.47
C GLN A 165 -36.37 36.14 1.51
N THR A 166 -35.42 35.29 1.17
CA THR A 166 -34.53 34.55 2.09
C THR A 166 -33.16 35.15 1.95
N SER A 167 -32.65 35.76 3.01
CA SER A 167 -31.29 36.30 3.00
C SER A 167 -30.30 35.20 3.35
N GLU A 168 -29.32 35.01 2.46
CA GLU A 168 -28.18 34.16 2.75
C GLU A 168 -27.02 35.01 3.27
N PHE A 169 -26.44 34.58 4.36
CA PHE A 169 -25.25 35.19 4.94
C PHE A 169 -24.08 34.22 4.83
N ALA A 170 -22.92 34.72 4.48
CA ALA A 170 -21.67 33.98 4.46
C ALA A 170 -20.63 34.73 5.30
N PHE A 171 -19.86 34.00 6.10
CA PHE A 171 -18.75 34.53 6.87
C PHE A 171 -17.49 33.72 6.57
N ASN A 172 -16.41 34.43 6.28
CA ASN A 172 -15.09 33.82 6.16
C ASN A 172 -14.48 33.72 7.55
N VAL A 173 -14.04 32.53 7.90
CA VAL A 173 -13.38 32.21 9.15
C VAL A 173 -11.88 32.16 8.88
N ALA A 174 -11.12 33.06 9.48
CA ALA A 174 -9.66 33.07 9.35
C ALA A 174 -9.02 31.86 10.05
N ALA A 175 -7.86 31.42 9.56
CA ALA A 175 -7.10 30.37 10.23
C ALA A 175 -6.83 30.70 11.71
N ASN A 176 -6.88 29.67 12.55
CA ASN A 176 -6.55 29.73 13.96
C ASN A 176 -5.15 29.17 14.18
N THR A 177 -4.26 29.95 14.72
CA THR A 177 -2.88 29.53 15.05
C THR A 177 -2.67 29.32 16.56
N GLY A 178 -3.77 29.28 17.33
CA GLY A 178 -3.71 29.19 18.79
C GLY A 178 -4.70 28.17 19.38
N ALA A 179 -5.13 28.44 20.59
CA ALA A 179 -6.13 27.61 21.27
C ALA A 179 -7.49 27.65 20.57
N ALA A 180 -8.34 26.66 20.85
CA ALA A 180 -9.72 26.65 20.37
C ALA A 180 -10.43 27.96 20.76
N ARG A 181 -11.24 28.50 19.86
CA ARG A 181 -11.92 29.77 20.05
C ARG A 181 -13.37 29.69 19.59
N THR A 182 -14.19 30.51 20.21
CA THR A 182 -15.63 30.60 19.91
C THR A 182 -16.00 32.04 19.63
N ALA A 183 -16.87 32.24 18.67
CA ALA A 183 -17.48 33.53 18.38
C ALA A 183 -18.98 33.38 18.14
N LYS A 184 -19.70 34.48 18.24
CA LYS A 184 -21.13 34.55 17.95
C LYS A 184 -21.41 35.43 16.75
N ILE A 185 -22.38 35.02 15.96
CA ILE A 185 -23.02 35.87 14.95
C ILE A 185 -24.39 36.22 15.47
N THR A 186 -24.64 37.51 15.61
CA THR A 186 -25.95 38.04 15.97
C THR A 186 -26.66 38.44 14.69
N VAL A 187 -27.86 37.92 14.47
CA VAL A 187 -28.76 38.30 13.40
C VAL A 187 -29.89 39.11 14.01
N THR A 188 -30.13 40.32 13.51
CA THR A 188 -31.15 41.21 14.01
C THR A 188 -32.11 41.63 12.90
N ALA A 189 -33.39 41.77 13.25
CA ALA A 189 -34.45 42.26 12.38
C ALA A 189 -35.43 43.07 13.25
N GLY A 190 -35.39 44.41 13.20
CA GLY A 190 -36.11 45.25 14.17
C GLY A 190 -35.70 44.89 15.60
N ASP A 191 -36.69 44.58 16.44
CA ASP A 191 -36.47 44.15 17.83
C ASP A 191 -36.18 42.63 17.99
N LEU A 192 -36.27 41.86 16.90
CA LEU A 192 -36.03 40.44 16.88
C LEU A 192 -34.52 40.14 16.80
N LYS A 193 -34.08 39.14 17.54
CA LYS A 193 -32.68 38.72 17.61
C LYS A 193 -32.56 37.21 17.60
N GLU A 194 -31.65 36.69 16.79
CA GLU A 194 -31.18 35.29 16.78
C GLU A 194 -29.67 35.27 16.92
N GLU A 195 -29.14 34.22 17.54
CA GLU A 195 -27.70 34.03 17.70
C GLU A 195 -27.28 32.68 17.14
N LEU A 196 -26.14 32.69 16.44
CA LEU A 196 -25.43 31.47 16.01
C LEU A 196 -24.07 31.44 16.71
N THR A 197 -23.58 30.26 16.96
CA THR A 197 -22.26 30.01 17.55
C THR A 197 -21.32 29.44 16.50
N VAL A 198 -20.10 29.93 16.46
CA VAL A 198 -19.02 29.41 15.61
C VAL A 198 -17.90 28.97 16.53
N ASN A 199 -17.66 27.65 16.59
CA ASN A 199 -16.55 27.04 17.31
C ASN A 199 -15.45 26.73 16.31
N GLN A 200 -14.26 27.24 16.54
CA GLN A 200 -13.10 26.92 15.72
C GLN A 200 -12.10 26.12 16.54
N ALA A 201 -11.67 24.98 16.01
CA ALA A 201 -10.69 24.11 16.63
C ALA A 201 -9.36 24.82 16.93
N ALA A 202 -8.65 24.35 17.94
CA ALA A 202 -7.27 24.76 18.20
C ALA A 202 -6.39 24.33 17.02
N TRP A 203 -5.38 25.12 16.69
CA TRP A 203 -4.31 24.67 15.83
C TRP A 203 -3.56 23.54 16.55
N ALA A 204 -3.33 22.45 15.85
CA ALA A 204 -2.50 21.35 16.32
C ALA A 204 -1.43 21.07 15.26
N PRO A 205 -0.19 20.82 15.68
CA PRO A 205 0.85 20.40 14.75
C PRO A 205 0.47 19.04 14.16
N VAL A 206 0.54 18.94 12.83
CA VAL A 206 0.44 17.69 12.07
C VAL A 206 1.79 17.47 11.45
N PHE A 207 2.35 16.29 11.67
CA PHE A 207 3.58 15.87 11.04
C PHE A 207 3.55 14.35 10.93
N GLU A 208 3.16 13.86 9.77
CA GLU A 208 3.04 12.44 9.46
C GLU A 208 3.84 12.10 8.21
N VAL A 209 4.55 10.99 8.24
CA VAL A 209 5.34 10.47 7.13
C VAL A 209 4.87 9.05 6.84
N ALA A 210 4.47 8.78 5.63
CA ALA A 210 3.96 7.47 5.23
C ALA A 210 4.39 7.09 3.80
N PRO A 211 4.95 5.89 3.60
CA PRO A 211 5.48 4.97 4.62
C PRO A 211 6.71 5.57 5.34
N ALA A 212 6.96 5.17 6.59
CA ALA A 212 8.11 5.62 7.38
C ALA A 212 9.14 4.49 7.64
N GLU A 213 8.89 3.33 7.07
CA GLU A 213 9.79 2.17 7.05
C GLU A 213 10.72 2.20 5.83
N ASP A 214 11.76 1.37 5.88
CA ASP A 214 12.73 1.18 4.81
C ASP A 214 12.07 0.84 3.48
N GLN A 215 12.57 1.44 2.40
CA GLN A 215 12.03 1.31 1.05
C GLN A 215 13.03 0.60 0.14
N TRP A 216 12.55 -0.24 -0.78
CA TRP A 216 13.38 -1.01 -1.68
C TRP A 216 13.09 -0.70 -3.15
N ILE A 217 14.12 -0.37 -3.90
CA ILE A 217 14.10 -0.19 -5.35
C ILE A 217 14.69 -1.47 -5.99
N ALA A 218 14.10 -1.92 -7.08
CA ALA A 218 14.60 -3.06 -7.84
C ALA A 218 15.99 -2.79 -8.45
N VAL A 219 16.72 -3.86 -8.76
CA VAL A 219 18.06 -3.77 -9.38
C VAL A 219 18.02 -3.07 -10.73
N GLU A 220 16.96 -3.26 -11.50
CA GLU A 220 16.75 -2.62 -12.81
C GLU A 220 16.51 -1.10 -12.70
N GLY A 221 16.41 -0.57 -11.49
CA GLY A 221 16.03 0.80 -11.23
C GLY A 221 14.54 0.95 -10.98
N GLY A 222 14.11 2.19 -10.81
CA GLY A 222 12.73 2.51 -10.51
C GLY A 222 12.60 3.59 -9.47
N SER A 223 11.43 3.69 -8.87
CA SER A 223 11.14 4.72 -7.88
C SER A 223 10.30 4.19 -6.73
N VAL A 224 10.54 4.74 -5.54
CA VAL A 224 9.70 4.61 -4.35
C VAL A 224 9.32 6.00 -3.88
N SER A 225 8.23 6.14 -3.13
CA SER A 225 7.75 7.46 -2.69
C SER A 225 7.25 7.42 -1.26
N ILE A 226 7.41 8.54 -0.58
CA ILE A 226 6.77 8.81 0.70
C ILE A 226 5.89 10.05 0.58
N THR A 227 4.88 10.13 1.43
CA THR A 227 4.06 11.34 1.60
C THR A 227 4.35 11.94 2.96
N VAL A 228 4.59 13.25 2.98
CA VAL A 228 4.71 14.03 4.22
C VAL A 228 3.48 14.91 4.33
N ASP A 229 2.58 14.58 5.25
CA ASP A 229 1.43 15.42 5.63
C ASP A 229 1.83 16.26 6.84
N ALA A 230 2.02 17.56 6.61
CA ALA A 230 2.51 18.46 7.65
C ALA A 230 1.96 19.88 7.50
N ASN A 231 1.58 20.48 8.63
CA ASN A 231 1.28 21.90 8.76
C ASN A 231 2.40 22.67 9.48
N VAL A 232 3.52 22.01 9.77
CA VAL A 232 4.76 22.59 10.28
C VAL A 232 5.83 22.60 9.19
N GLU A 233 6.77 23.54 9.26
CA GLU A 233 7.91 23.54 8.36
C GLU A 233 8.85 22.38 8.64
N TYR A 234 9.35 21.73 7.60
CA TYR A 234 10.27 20.59 7.70
C TYR A 234 11.31 20.58 6.58
N THR A 235 12.28 19.69 6.70
CA THR A 235 13.25 19.38 5.66
C THR A 235 13.27 17.88 5.40
N VAL A 236 13.53 17.50 4.14
CA VAL A 236 13.88 16.12 3.76
C VAL A 236 15.30 16.15 3.21
N THR A 237 16.16 15.36 3.80
CA THR A 237 17.56 15.23 3.40
C THR A 237 17.95 13.76 3.27
N THR A 238 18.99 13.49 2.52
CA THR A 238 19.60 12.16 2.39
C THR A 238 21.06 12.25 2.79
N ASP A 239 21.66 11.12 3.14
CA ASP A 239 23.12 11.01 3.17
C ASP A 239 23.68 11.32 1.78
N GLU A 240 24.97 11.69 1.74
CA GLU A 240 25.65 11.98 0.48
C GLU A 240 25.71 10.72 -0.39
N ASN A 241 25.14 10.81 -1.58
CA ASN A 241 25.14 9.73 -2.55
C ASN A 241 25.04 10.30 -3.99
N ASP A 242 25.42 9.51 -4.98
CA ASP A 242 25.43 9.87 -6.40
C ASP A 242 24.45 9.07 -7.27
N TRP A 243 23.68 8.17 -6.66
CA TRP A 243 22.84 7.22 -7.38
C TRP A 243 21.32 7.45 -7.20
N LEU A 244 20.91 8.22 -6.20
CA LEU A 244 19.51 8.46 -5.88
C LEU A 244 19.13 9.91 -6.22
N THR A 245 18.09 10.07 -7.00
CA THR A 245 17.50 11.38 -7.30
C THR A 245 16.22 11.55 -6.50
N VAL A 246 16.06 12.71 -5.83
CA VAL A 246 14.89 13.03 -5.03
C VAL A 246 14.13 14.16 -5.69
N THR A 247 12.82 13.98 -5.88
CA THR A 247 11.88 15.02 -6.33
C THR A 247 10.76 15.20 -5.33
N ASN A 248 10.17 16.39 -5.28
CA ASN A 248 9.02 16.69 -4.40
C ASN A 248 7.92 17.36 -5.21
N GLU A 249 6.71 16.84 -5.08
CA GLU A 249 5.51 17.45 -5.62
C GLU A 249 4.39 17.38 -4.56
N GLY A 250 4.03 18.53 -3.99
CA GLY A 250 2.93 18.64 -3.02
C GLY A 250 3.08 17.79 -1.75
N GLY A 251 4.29 17.62 -1.24
CA GLY A 251 4.57 16.79 -0.06
C GLY A 251 4.83 15.33 -0.37
N VAL A 252 4.73 14.91 -1.64
CA VAL A 252 5.13 13.58 -2.09
C VAL A 252 6.59 13.63 -2.54
N TYR A 253 7.45 12.92 -1.83
CA TYR A 253 8.87 12.78 -2.16
C TYR A 253 9.08 11.46 -2.89
N THR A 254 9.59 11.56 -4.11
CA THR A 254 9.89 10.39 -4.95
C THR A 254 11.39 10.22 -5.07
N PHE A 255 11.86 9.04 -4.70
CA PHE A 255 13.25 8.62 -4.75
C PHE A 255 13.42 7.72 -5.96
N THR A 256 14.25 8.13 -6.91
CA THR A 256 14.43 7.43 -8.19
C THR A 256 15.89 7.03 -8.37
N ALA A 257 16.13 5.80 -8.75
CA ALA A 257 17.44 5.26 -9.09
C ALA A 257 17.45 4.65 -10.50
N ALA A 258 18.56 4.78 -11.19
CA ALA A 258 18.88 3.98 -12.38
C ALA A 258 19.23 2.54 -11.98
N ALA A 259 19.43 1.63 -12.95
CA ALA A 259 19.88 0.27 -12.68
C ALA A 259 21.13 0.23 -11.80
N ASN A 260 21.21 -0.75 -10.90
CA ASN A 260 22.39 -1.03 -10.11
C ASN A 260 23.19 -2.15 -10.78
N ASP A 261 24.32 -1.82 -11.37
CA ASP A 261 25.19 -2.78 -12.06
C ASP A 261 26.09 -3.56 -11.08
N SER A 262 26.13 -3.16 -9.80
CA SER A 262 26.88 -3.89 -8.75
C SER A 262 26.13 -5.15 -8.34
N PHE A 263 26.88 -6.14 -7.88
CA PHE A 263 26.28 -7.32 -7.22
C PHE A 263 25.73 -6.96 -5.84
N ASP A 264 26.35 -6.00 -5.17
CA ASP A 264 25.92 -5.58 -3.84
C ASP A 264 24.75 -4.60 -3.91
N TYR A 265 23.87 -4.68 -2.91
CA TYR A 265 22.88 -3.65 -2.70
C TYR A 265 23.56 -2.33 -2.30
N ARG A 266 22.86 -1.23 -2.52
CA ARG A 266 23.27 0.08 -2.03
C ARG A 266 22.15 0.73 -1.24
N SER A 267 22.48 1.58 -0.29
CA SER A 267 21.52 2.25 0.56
C SER A 267 21.92 3.69 0.85
N THR A 268 20.94 4.49 1.23
CA THR A 268 21.13 5.84 1.74
C THR A 268 20.10 6.13 2.82
N GLY A 269 20.51 6.79 3.89
CA GLY A 269 19.60 7.28 4.92
C GLY A 269 18.76 8.43 4.38
N VAL A 270 17.50 8.47 4.78
CA VAL A 270 16.55 9.55 4.51
C VAL A 270 16.07 10.11 5.85
N TYR A 271 16.12 11.42 6.00
CA TYR A 271 15.78 12.11 7.24
C TYR A 271 14.70 13.15 6.95
N VAL A 272 13.55 13.02 7.59
CA VAL A 272 12.43 13.96 7.52
C VAL A 272 12.34 14.65 8.88
N THR A 273 12.75 15.91 8.95
CA THR A 273 12.96 16.60 10.22
C THR A 273 12.17 17.91 10.26
N PRO A 274 11.29 18.11 11.26
CA PRO A 274 10.69 19.41 11.53
C PRO A 274 11.77 20.46 11.83
N LYS A 275 11.58 21.70 11.34
CA LYS A 275 12.54 22.79 11.59
C LYS A 275 12.43 23.37 12.99
N ASP A 276 11.24 23.30 13.59
CA ASP A 276 11.00 23.79 14.95
C ASP A 276 11.45 22.73 15.95
N GLU A 277 12.36 23.12 16.86
CA GLU A 277 12.90 22.25 17.91
C GLU A 277 11.82 21.66 18.81
N ALA A 278 10.66 22.31 18.94
CA ALA A 278 9.54 21.80 19.72
C ALA A 278 8.95 20.49 19.17
N TYR A 279 9.21 20.17 17.89
CA TYR A 279 8.68 18.98 17.21
C TYR A 279 9.75 17.99 16.75
N VAL A 280 11.00 18.18 17.16
CA VAL A 280 12.13 17.33 16.72
C VAL A 280 11.93 15.85 17.09
N GLU A 281 11.24 15.55 18.17
CA GLU A 281 10.90 14.19 18.61
C GLU A 281 10.01 13.43 17.59
N SER A 282 9.33 14.15 16.69
CA SER A 282 8.51 13.55 15.64
C SER A 282 9.28 13.26 14.34
N ALA A 283 10.56 13.62 14.28
CA ALA A 283 11.41 13.35 13.11
C ALA A 283 11.40 11.86 12.74
N LYS A 284 11.51 11.57 11.45
CA LYS A 284 11.58 10.22 10.90
C LYS A 284 12.89 10.01 10.18
N ALA A 285 13.45 8.81 10.37
CA ALA A 285 14.60 8.34 9.64
C ALA A 285 14.34 6.91 9.16
N PHE A 286 14.69 6.62 7.93
CA PHE A 286 14.60 5.30 7.31
C PHE A 286 15.62 5.21 6.19
N TYR A 287 15.80 4.03 5.61
CA TYR A 287 16.69 3.83 4.49
C TYR A 287 15.93 3.62 3.17
N VAL A 288 16.50 4.12 2.09
CA VAL A 288 16.18 3.69 0.74
C VAL A 288 17.29 2.77 0.27
N PHE A 289 16.92 1.52 0.02
CA PHE A 289 17.79 0.48 -0.53
C PHE A 289 17.53 0.32 -2.02
N GLN A 290 18.55 -0.06 -2.74
CA GLN A 290 18.41 -0.63 -4.07
C GLN A 290 19.11 -1.98 -4.13
N ASN A 291 18.39 -2.99 -4.58
CA ASN A 291 18.93 -4.33 -4.76
C ASN A 291 20.15 -4.29 -5.69
N GLY A 292 21.13 -5.13 -5.36
CA GLY A 292 22.22 -5.47 -6.28
C GLY A 292 21.78 -6.56 -7.25
N ARG A 293 22.68 -6.93 -8.16
CA ARG A 293 22.48 -8.07 -9.07
C ARG A 293 22.43 -9.41 -8.32
N ALA A 294 22.99 -9.47 -7.11
CA ALA A 294 22.82 -10.58 -6.17
C ALA A 294 21.81 -10.19 -5.09
N ALA A 295 20.69 -10.90 -5.07
CA ALA A 295 19.63 -10.68 -4.10
C ALA A 295 19.34 -11.95 -3.32
N LYS A 296 19.46 -11.90 -1.99
CA LYS A 296 19.04 -13.02 -1.14
C LYS A 296 17.51 -13.14 -1.18
N LEU A 297 17.01 -14.27 -1.69
CA LEU A 297 15.59 -14.54 -1.78
C LEU A 297 15.02 -14.99 -0.45
N TRP A 298 15.74 -15.87 0.22
CA TRP A 298 15.36 -16.42 1.52
C TRP A 298 16.57 -17.00 2.25
N SER A 299 16.41 -17.12 3.56
CA SER A 299 17.31 -17.77 4.49
C SER A 299 16.52 -18.69 5.40
N LYS A 300 17.12 -19.81 5.80
CA LYS A 300 16.54 -20.84 6.66
C LYS A 300 17.57 -21.36 7.65
N HIS A 301 17.09 -21.82 8.79
CA HIS A 301 17.84 -22.64 9.74
C HIS A 301 17.24 -24.06 9.73
N PRO A 302 17.77 -24.99 8.90
CA PRO A 302 17.11 -26.27 8.66
C PRO A 302 16.78 -27.06 9.92
N ALA A 303 17.62 -26.97 10.95
CA ALA A 303 17.36 -27.65 12.23
C ALA A 303 16.14 -27.12 12.99
N GLU A 304 15.79 -25.87 12.75
CA GLU A 304 14.63 -25.18 13.36
C GLU A 304 13.42 -25.19 12.45
N ASP A 305 13.65 -25.03 11.14
CA ASP A 305 12.61 -24.83 10.13
C ASP A 305 12.06 -26.14 9.55
N TYR A 306 12.85 -27.25 9.58
CA TYR A 306 12.49 -28.51 8.92
C TYR A 306 12.34 -29.66 9.90
N ASP A 307 11.15 -30.21 10.00
CA ASP A 307 10.83 -31.30 10.94
C ASP A 307 11.68 -32.55 10.71
N GLY A 308 12.42 -32.93 11.75
CA GLY A 308 13.28 -34.13 11.77
C GLY A 308 14.60 -33.94 11.01
N TYR A 309 15.03 -32.71 10.71
CA TYR A 309 16.38 -32.44 10.22
C TYR A 309 17.42 -32.72 11.31
N ASP A 310 18.51 -33.41 10.95
CA ASP A 310 19.63 -33.70 11.84
C ASP A 310 20.86 -32.89 11.45
N ALA A 311 21.12 -31.82 12.20
CA ALA A 311 22.25 -30.93 11.95
C ALA A 311 23.64 -31.62 12.10
N SER A 312 23.72 -32.79 12.72
CA SER A 312 24.96 -33.53 12.86
C SER A 312 25.32 -34.38 11.64
N GLN A 313 24.45 -34.41 10.65
CA GLN A 313 24.59 -35.26 9.46
C GLN A 313 24.93 -34.42 8.21
N ARG A 314 25.54 -35.12 7.25
CA ARG A 314 25.86 -34.54 5.94
C ARG A 314 24.61 -34.15 5.18
N VAL A 315 24.76 -33.17 4.30
CA VAL A 315 23.71 -32.71 3.43
C VAL A 315 24.12 -32.86 1.98
N LYS A 316 23.13 -32.91 1.11
CA LYS A 316 23.28 -32.85 -0.33
C LYS A 316 22.18 -32.00 -0.93
N LEU A 317 22.59 -31.13 -1.80
CA LEU A 317 21.67 -30.32 -2.61
C LEU A 317 21.58 -30.87 -4.03
N ALA A 318 20.38 -30.98 -4.55
CA ALA A 318 20.17 -31.35 -5.96
C ALA A 318 18.94 -30.60 -6.52
N LYS A 319 18.89 -30.41 -7.84
CA LYS A 319 17.73 -29.90 -8.54
C LYS A 319 16.91 -31.04 -9.12
N TYR A 320 15.62 -31.11 -8.82
CA TYR A 320 14.70 -32.07 -9.42
C TYR A 320 13.42 -31.37 -9.90
N GLY A 321 13.22 -31.33 -11.21
CA GLY A 321 12.13 -30.55 -11.79
C GLY A 321 12.21 -29.08 -11.40
N ASP A 322 11.12 -28.57 -10.82
CA ASP A 322 11.03 -27.19 -10.31
C ASP A 322 11.38 -27.06 -8.83
N TYR A 323 11.94 -28.11 -8.21
CA TYR A 323 12.22 -28.16 -6.80
C TYR A 323 13.72 -28.25 -6.50
N ILE A 324 14.07 -27.85 -5.28
CA ILE A 324 15.36 -28.11 -4.66
C ILE A 324 15.19 -29.31 -3.73
N LEU A 325 16.04 -30.28 -3.86
CA LEU A 325 16.15 -31.40 -2.92
C LEU A 325 17.22 -31.07 -1.90
N LEU A 326 16.88 -31.06 -0.63
CA LEU A 326 17.82 -31.04 0.49
C LEU A 326 17.82 -32.42 1.15
N ALA A 327 18.85 -33.17 0.89
CA ALA A 327 19.00 -34.52 1.42
C ALA A 327 19.75 -34.49 2.76
N ASN A 328 19.20 -35.15 3.76
CA ASN A 328 19.78 -35.27 5.10
C ASN A 328 19.42 -36.62 5.73
N THR A 329 20.40 -37.40 6.10
CA THR A 329 20.27 -38.71 6.76
C THR A 329 19.28 -39.66 6.07
N THR A 330 18.04 -39.72 6.54
CA THR A 330 16.99 -40.67 6.08
C THR A 330 15.87 -39.98 5.32
N LYS A 331 15.89 -38.65 5.24
CA LYS A 331 14.87 -37.84 4.58
C LYS A 331 15.47 -36.96 3.50
N ILE A 332 14.71 -36.73 2.48
CA ILE A 332 14.96 -35.67 1.49
C ILE A 332 13.81 -34.68 1.57
N TYR A 333 14.10 -33.45 1.89
CA TYR A 333 13.14 -32.35 1.87
C TYR A 333 13.04 -31.81 0.46
N VAL A 334 11.82 -31.73 -0.03
CA VAL A 334 11.50 -31.12 -1.35
C VAL A 334 11.11 -29.67 -1.11
N LEU A 335 11.93 -28.75 -1.55
CA LEU A 335 11.80 -27.33 -1.25
C LEU A 335 11.30 -26.54 -2.45
N ASN A 336 10.44 -25.56 -2.16
CA ASN A 336 10.10 -24.52 -3.13
C ASN A 336 11.29 -23.54 -3.28
N PRO A 337 11.85 -23.36 -4.48
CA PRO A 337 13.01 -22.48 -4.65
C PRO A 337 12.70 -20.99 -4.40
N ALA A 338 11.42 -20.59 -4.42
CA ALA A 338 11.04 -19.19 -4.23
C ALA A 338 11.15 -18.71 -2.77
N ASP A 339 10.95 -19.60 -1.79
CA ASP A 339 10.87 -19.24 -0.36
C ASP A 339 11.52 -20.25 0.59
N GLY A 340 12.08 -21.35 0.08
CA GLY A 340 12.70 -22.41 0.87
C GLY A 340 11.72 -23.24 1.69
N SER A 341 10.41 -23.12 1.47
CA SER A 341 9.42 -23.91 2.21
C SER A 341 9.43 -25.37 1.79
N VAL A 342 9.21 -26.28 2.74
CA VAL A 342 9.06 -27.72 2.47
C VAL A 342 7.68 -27.97 1.86
N VAL A 343 7.66 -28.45 0.62
CA VAL A 343 6.41 -28.84 -0.07
C VAL A 343 6.12 -30.32 0.01
N ASN A 344 7.14 -31.15 0.21
CA ASN A 344 7.03 -32.59 0.38
C ASN A 344 8.29 -33.16 1.05
N THR A 345 8.23 -34.40 1.46
CA THR A 345 9.40 -35.17 1.89
C THR A 345 9.44 -36.53 1.18
N ILE A 346 10.64 -37.05 0.97
CA ILE A 346 10.88 -38.35 0.37
C ILE A 346 11.62 -39.20 1.41
N ASP A 347 11.08 -40.37 1.71
CA ASP A 347 11.76 -41.37 2.55
C ASP A 347 12.78 -42.15 1.70
N VAL A 348 13.97 -42.27 2.20
CA VAL A 348 15.05 -42.99 1.52
C VAL A 348 14.86 -44.50 1.68
N PRO A 349 14.95 -45.30 0.57
CA PRO A 349 14.83 -46.73 0.65
C PRO A 349 15.88 -47.36 1.58
N ALA A 350 15.53 -48.48 2.21
CA ALA A 350 16.43 -49.20 3.08
C ALA A 350 17.72 -49.63 2.36
N GLY A 351 18.86 -49.39 2.99
CA GLY A 351 20.19 -49.66 2.44
C GLY A 351 20.74 -48.55 1.56
N MET A 352 20.04 -47.39 1.49
CA MET A 352 20.50 -46.19 0.83
C MET A 352 20.56 -45.03 1.82
N ALA A 353 21.35 -44.02 1.53
CA ALA A 353 21.49 -42.83 2.35
C ALA A 353 20.99 -41.57 1.61
N ALA A 354 20.22 -40.73 2.28
CA ALA A 354 19.71 -39.50 1.72
C ALA A 354 20.84 -38.57 1.21
N HIS A 355 21.90 -38.46 1.98
CA HIS A 355 23.06 -37.62 1.63
C HIS A 355 23.84 -38.08 0.40
N ASN A 356 23.48 -39.21 -0.20
CA ASN A 356 24.01 -39.70 -1.47
C ASN A 356 23.03 -39.55 -2.64
N VAL A 357 22.06 -38.68 -2.53
CA VAL A 357 21.18 -38.39 -3.64
C VAL A 357 21.87 -37.48 -4.64
N LEU A 358 21.76 -37.79 -5.93
CA LEU A 358 22.25 -37.02 -7.03
C LEU A 358 21.14 -36.86 -8.07
N VAL A 359 21.19 -35.79 -8.81
CA VAL A 359 20.33 -35.58 -9.97
C VAL A 359 21.22 -35.12 -11.12
N ASP A 360 21.17 -35.85 -12.23
CA ASP A 360 21.93 -35.49 -13.42
C ASP A 360 21.30 -34.33 -14.20
N ASP A 361 21.98 -33.87 -15.28
CA ASP A 361 21.50 -32.71 -16.06
C ASP A 361 20.19 -33.00 -16.82
N ALA A 362 19.82 -34.27 -17.01
CA ALA A 362 18.56 -34.67 -17.62
C ALA A 362 17.43 -34.89 -16.58
N GLY A 363 17.72 -34.75 -15.29
CA GLY A 363 16.77 -34.94 -14.20
C GLY A 363 16.64 -36.39 -13.72
N ASN A 364 17.55 -37.29 -14.12
CA ASN A 364 17.58 -38.62 -13.61
C ASN A 364 18.12 -38.64 -12.16
N VAL A 365 17.42 -39.35 -11.27
CA VAL A 365 17.75 -39.39 -9.87
C VAL A 365 18.59 -40.66 -9.57
N LEU A 366 19.68 -40.47 -8.82
CA LEU A 366 20.55 -41.54 -8.36
C LEU A 366 20.60 -41.53 -6.85
N PHE A 367 20.53 -42.72 -6.23
CA PHE A 367 20.78 -42.91 -4.80
C PHE A 367 22.06 -43.70 -4.61
N GLY A 368 22.92 -43.25 -3.69
CA GLY A 368 24.04 -44.03 -3.22
C GLY A 368 23.64 -44.98 -2.11
N ALA A 369 24.42 -46.06 -1.94
CA ALA A 369 24.25 -46.96 -0.83
C ALA A 369 24.61 -46.30 0.52
N ASP A 370 24.01 -46.80 1.60
CA ASP A 370 24.17 -46.30 2.97
C ASP A 370 25.61 -46.38 3.48
N ALA A 371 26.33 -47.40 3.07
CA ALA A 371 27.68 -47.67 3.56
C ALA A 371 28.80 -47.02 2.71
N LEU A 372 28.61 -45.81 2.22
CA LEU A 372 29.69 -45.10 1.53
C LEU A 372 30.79 -44.57 2.48
N ASP A 373 30.58 -44.60 3.77
CA ASP A 373 31.60 -44.36 4.81
C ASP A 373 32.10 -45.69 5.38
N GLY A 374 33.00 -46.34 4.72
CA GLY A 374 33.54 -47.60 5.24
C GLY A 374 34.18 -48.49 4.18
N ALA A 375 34.40 -49.71 4.48
CA ALA A 375 35.13 -50.65 3.64
C ALA A 375 34.48 -50.83 2.25
N GLY A 376 34.80 -49.98 1.36
CA GLY A 376 35.20 -50.37 0.05
C GLY A 376 34.24 -50.26 -1.12
N ASP A 377 32.95 -50.19 -0.99
CA ASP A 377 32.11 -50.34 -2.16
C ASP A 377 31.37 -49.02 -2.52
N VAL A 378 31.50 -48.60 -3.77
CA VAL A 378 30.63 -47.53 -4.34
C VAL A 378 29.48 -48.21 -5.06
N THR A 379 28.29 -48.10 -4.53
CA THR A 379 27.08 -48.62 -5.17
C THR A 379 26.10 -47.48 -5.42
N LEU A 380 25.71 -47.29 -6.69
CA LEU A 380 24.72 -46.31 -7.10
C LEU A 380 23.54 -47.01 -7.74
N TYR A 381 22.37 -46.46 -7.47
CA TYR A 381 21.10 -46.93 -8.00
C TYR A 381 20.43 -45.82 -8.78
N TYR A 382 19.90 -46.13 -9.94
CA TYR A 382 18.98 -45.29 -10.67
C TYR A 382 17.57 -45.39 -10.07
N VAL A 383 16.89 -44.27 -9.95
CA VAL A 383 15.52 -44.20 -9.44
C VAL A 383 14.68 -43.36 -10.40
N ALA A 384 13.74 -44.00 -11.07
CA ALA A 384 12.91 -43.35 -12.08
C ALA A 384 11.95 -42.30 -11.51
N ASP A 385 11.42 -42.56 -10.28
CA ASP A 385 10.53 -41.67 -9.55
C ASP A 385 10.97 -41.58 -8.09
N PRO A 386 11.55 -40.46 -7.64
CA PRO A 386 12.03 -40.35 -6.26
C PRO A 386 10.88 -40.32 -5.24
N PHE A 387 9.65 -39.99 -5.64
CA PHE A 387 8.48 -40.02 -4.72
C PHE A 387 7.90 -41.42 -4.54
N ASN A 388 8.26 -42.36 -5.43
CA ASN A 388 7.91 -43.77 -5.33
C ASN A 388 9.11 -44.63 -5.77
N PRO A 389 10.19 -44.63 -5.01
CA PRO A 389 11.47 -45.17 -5.46
C PRO A 389 11.43 -46.66 -5.70
N ALA A 390 11.79 -47.06 -6.91
CA ALA A 390 12.07 -48.45 -7.31
C ALA A 390 13.53 -48.53 -7.80
N PRO A 391 14.51 -48.73 -6.91
CA PRO A 391 15.93 -48.62 -7.25
C PRO A 391 16.38 -49.72 -8.20
N GLU A 392 17.07 -49.31 -9.29
CA GLU A 392 17.78 -50.19 -10.22
C GLU A 392 19.29 -49.99 -10.05
N GLN A 393 20.05 -51.06 -9.77
CA GLN A 393 21.49 -50.92 -9.58
C GLN A 393 22.17 -50.46 -10.86
N LEU A 394 22.87 -49.33 -10.77
CA LEU A 394 23.58 -48.71 -11.88
C LEU A 394 25.08 -49.03 -11.83
N ILE A 395 25.71 -48.84 -10.68
CA ILE A 395 27.12 -49.11 -10.43
C ILE A 395 27.23 -49.98 -9.19
N SER A 396 28.15 -50.94 -9.25
CA SER A 396 28.70 -51.61 -8.08
C SER A 396 30.19 -51.79 -8.29
N TRP A 397 30.97 -51.04 -7.55
CA TRP A 397 32.41 -51.04 -7.64
C TRP A 397 33.02 -51.42 -6.29
N ASN A 398 33.83 -52.46 -6.29
CA ASN A 398 34.57 -52.86 -5.10
C ASN A 398 35.98 -52.26 -5.12
N ALA A 399 36.28 -51.48 -4.12
CA ALA A 399 37.53 -50.73 -4.03
C ALA A 399 38.74 -51.55 -3.56
N GLY A 400 38.54 -52.78 -3.18
CA GLY A 400 39.63 -53.58 -2.62
C GLY A 400 40.18 -53.00 -1.33
N ASN A 401 41.37 -52.41 -1.39
CA ASN A 401 42.01 -51.74 -0.25
C ASN A 401 41.61 -50.26 -0.10
N TYR A 402 40.91 -49.69 -1.09
CA TYR A 402 40.36 -48.36 -1.00
C TYR A 402 39.01 -48.37 -0.30
N TYR A 403 38.63 -47.27 0.28
CA TYR A 403 37.32 -47.08 0.83
C TYR A 403 36.81 -45.66 0.47
N CYS A 404 35.54 -45.56 0.28
CA CYS A 404 34.91 -44.28 -0.01
C CYS A 404 34.84 -43.46 1.27
N VAL A 405 35.22 -42.21 1.18
CA VAL A 405 35.18 -41.31 2.30
C VAL A 405 34.23 -40.17 2.00
N GLY A 406 33.15 -40.24 2.69
CA GLY A 406 32.21 -39.16 2.67
C GLY A 406 31.31 -39.10 1.44
N ALA A 407 30.09 -39.19 1.72
CA ALA A 407 29.01 -39.20 0.76
C ALA A 407 28.88 -37.93 -0.09
N GLY A 408 29.36 -36.81 0.38
CA GLY A 408 29.36 -35.56 -0.37
C GLY A 408 30.24 -35.53 -1.61
N ASN A 409 31.06 -36.58 -1.81
CA ASN A 409 32.13 -36.58 -2.78
C ASN A 409 31.80 -37.32 -4.09
N ILE A 410 30.56 -37.78 -4.25
CA ILE A 410 30.08 -38.29 -5.54
C ILE A 410 29.46 -37.16 -6.33
N ARG A 411 29.81 -37.09 -7.61
CA ARG A 411 29.26 -36.11 -8.55
C ARG A 411 28.88 -36.77 -9.86
N VAL A 412 27.88 -36.19 -10.53
CA VAL A 412 27.44 -36.63 -11.85
C VAL A 412 27.26 -35.40 -12.74
N LYS A 413 27.63 -35.54 -14.01
CA LYS A 413 27.40 -34.53 -15.04
C LYS A 413 27.00 -35.19 -16.36
N GLY A 414 26.07 -34.63 -17.10
CA GLY A 414 25.50 -35.22 -18.30
C GLY A 414 24.19 -35.95 -18.03
N ASN A 415 23.88 -36.96 -18.87
CA ASN A 415 22.69 -37.81 -18.79
C ASN A 415 23.10 -39.28 -18.64
N VAL A 416 22.83 -39.91 -17.49
CA VAL A 416 23.21 -41.31 -17.24
C VAL A 416 22.47 -42.32 -18.13
N LYS A 417 21.49 -41.89 -18.92
CA LYS A 417 20.80 -42.70 -19.93
C LYS A 417 21.35 -42.46 -21.35
N ASP A 418 22.32 -41.56 -21.48
CA ASP A 418 22.99 -41.20 -22.75
C ASP A 418 24.49 -41.02 -22.45
N ASP A 419 25.03 -39.81 -22.44
CA ASP A 419 26.40 -39.51 -22.10
C ASP A 419 26.50 -38.82 -20.76
N ALA A 420 27.36 -39.31 -19.85
CA ALA A 420 27.61 -38.75 -18.52
C ALA A 420 28.99 -39.14 -17.97
N VAL A 421 29.44 -38.37 -17.00
CA VAL A 421 30.58 -38.70 -16.17
C VAL A 421 30.13 -38.74 -14.72
N ILE A 422 30.47 -39.85 -14.03
CA ILE A 422 30.23 -40.02 -12.59
C ILE A 422 31.60 -40.09 -11.91
N THR A 423 31.80 -39.33 -10.84
CA THR A 423 33.04 -39.34 -10.05
C THR A 423 32.76 -39.71 -8.61
N ALA A 424 33.72 -40.35 -7.97
CA ALA A 424 33.72 -40.57 -6.53
C ALA A 424 35.14 -40.39 -5.97
N VAL A 425 35.21 -39.86 -4.75
CA VAL A 425 36.49 -39.74 -4.02
C VAL A 425 36.68 -40.93 -3.11
N VAL A 426 37.86 -41.50 -3.16
CA VAL A 426 38.24 -42.66 -2.34
C VAL A 426 39.60 -42.43 -1.69
N THR A 427 39.90 -43.20 -0.66
CA THR A 427 41.22 -43.19 0.03
C THR A 427 41.69 -44.60 0.35
N ASP A 428 42.99 -44.77 0.41
CA ASP A 428 43.61 -45.99 0.97
C ASP A 428 44.11 -45.77 2.41
N GLY A 429 43.74 -44.64 3.03
CA GLY A 429 44.21 -44.23 4.35
C GLY A 429 45.53 -43.48 4.34
N ALA A 430 46.22 -43.41 3.23
CA ALA A 430 47.49 -42.66 3.05
C ALA A 430 47.34 -41.45 2.15
N GLY A 431 46.31 -41.40 1.32
CA GLY A 431 46.04 -40.29 0.41
C GLY A 431 44.69 -40.45 -0.27
N GLY A 432 44.25 -39.37 -0.89
CA GLY A 432 43.00 -39.31 -1.68
C GLY A 432 43.22 -39.66 -3.13
N ALA A 433 42.25 -40.38 -3.71
CA ALA A 433 42.17 -40.60 -5.14
C ALA A 433 40.74 -40.31 -5.62
N CYS A 434 40.63 -39.92 -6.88
CA CYS A 434 39.34 -39.81 -7.56
C CYS A 434 39.18 -40.96 -8.54
N ILE A 435 38.02 -41.60 -8.52
CA ILE A 435 37.62 -42.58 -9.53
C ILE A 435 36.49 -41.98 -10.37
N ALA A 436 36.44 -42.37 -11.63
CA ALA A 436 35.42 -41.90 -12.54
C ALA A 436 34.95 -43.00 -13.49
N TRP A 437 33.67 -42.96 -13.81
CA TRP A 437 33.03 -43.76 -14.85
C TRP A 437 32.54 -42.82 -15.93
N GLU A 438 32.79 -43.17 -17.19
CA GLU A 438 32.22 -42.54 -18.32
C GLU A 438 31.03 -43.35 -18.83
N VAL A 439 29.91 -42.75 -19.01
CA VAL A 439 28.71 -43.36 -19.59
C VAL A 439 28.64 -42.88 -21.04
N VAL A 440 28.50 -43.83 -21.97
CA VAL A 440 28.35 -43.52 -23.41
C VAL A 440 27.13 -44.30 -23.93
N ASP A 441 26.22 -43.61 -24.58
CA ASP A 441 24.95 -44.20 -25.07
C ASP A 441 24.20 -44.98 -23.94
N GLY A 442 24.26 -44.49 -22.70
CA GLY A 442 23.65 -45.10 -21.53
C GLY A 442 24.39 -46.35 -20.99
N VAL A 443 25.56 -46.65 -21.52
CA VAL A 443 26.39 -47.78 -21.10
C VAL A 443 27.57 -47.30 -20.25
N ILE A 444 27.67 -47.81 -19.03
CA ILE A 444 28.77 -47.48 -18.12
C ILE A 444 30.04 -48.23 -18.54
N GLY A 445 31.11 -47.48 -18.77
CA GLY A 445 32.43 -47.99 -19.11
C GLY A 445 33.22 -48.42 -17.90
N ASP A 446 34.44 -48.91 -18.14
CA ASP A 446 35.38 -49.24 -17.10
C ASP A 446 35.80 -48.01 -16.29
N TRP A 447 35.97 -48.21 -15.00
CA TRP A 447 36.40 -47.13 -14.10
C TRP A 447 37.86 -46.75 -14.36
N LYS A 448 38.13 -45.44 -14.19
CA LYS A 448 39.47 -44.85 -14.23
C LYS A 448 39.75 -44.19 -12.90
N TRP A 449 41.03 -44.01 -12.57
CA TRP A 449 41.44 -43.34 -11.34
C TRP A 449 42.56 -42.33 -11.55
N THR A 450 42.63 -41.32 -10.65
CA THR A 450 43.72 -40.36 -10.59
C THR A 450 43.96 -39.93 -9.17
N ASN A 451 45.23 -39.56 -8.87
CA ASN A 451 45.60 -38.90 -7.62
C ASN A 451 45.86 -37.42 -7.93
N PRO A 452 44.90 -36.55 -7.70
CA PRO A 452 45.12 -35.13 -7.94
C PRO A 452 46.21 -34.61 -7.00
N PRO A 453 47.14 -33.76 -7.49
CA PRO A 453 48.11 -33.08 -6.66
C PRO A 453 47.39 -32.10 -5.70
N TYR A 454 48.06 -31.67 -4.65
CA TYR A 454 47.55 -30.69 -3.66
C TYR A 454 46.35 -31.17 -2.85
N THR A 455 45.95 -32.46 -2.99
CA THR A 455 44.98 -33.05 -2.08
C THR A 455 45.69 -33.39 -0.80
N ASN A 456 45.40 -32.65 0.22
CA ASN A 456 45.94 -32.92 1.53
C ASN A 456 45.37 -34.24 2.07
N TRP A 457 45.98 -34.76 3.09
CA TRP A 457 45.63 -36.01 3.79
C TRP A 457 44.23 -36.04 4.39
N ASN A 458 43.46 -34.93 4.36
CA ASN A 458 42.08 -34.90 4.82
C ASN A 458 41.08 -35.17 3.68
N VAL A 459 41.02 -36.40 3.31
CA VAL A 459 40.25 -36.93 2.18
C VAL A 459 38.74 -36.72 2.25
N PRO A 460 38.09 -36.67 3.43
CA PRO A 460 36.65 -36.34 3.49
C PRO A 460 36.27 -35.01 2.88
N SER A 461 37.21 -34.11 2.76
CA SER A 461 36.99 -32.75 2.26
C SER A 461 37.34 -32.54 0.78
N LEU A 462 37.75 -33.60 0.07
CA LEU A 462 38.01 -33.52 -1.36
C LEU A 462 36.72 -33.64 -2.18
N CYS A 463 36.50 -32.72 -3.09
CA CYS A 463 35.47 -32.82 -4.11
C CYS A 463 36.10 -32.82 -5.49
N PHE A 464 35.62 -33.70 -6.35
CA PHE A 464 36.08 -33.84 -7.72
C PHE A 464 34.86 -33.86 -8.64
N ALA A 465 34.64 -32.76 -9.35
CA ALA A 465 33.41 -32.50 -10.13
C ALA A 465 33.69 -32.50 -11.64
N PRO A 466 33.00 -33.35 -12.42
CA PRO A 466 33.06 -33.26 -13.88
C PRO A 466 32.42 -31.96 -14.37
N ILE A 467 32.98 -31.40 -15.44
CA ILE A 467 32.49 -30.13 -16.01
C ILE A 467 31.49 -30.36 -17.15
N GLY A 468 31.59 -31.47 -17.84
CA GLY A 468 30.70 -31.89 -18.91
C GLY A 468 30.37 -33.37 -18.89
N ALA A 469 29.68 -33.83 -19.93
CA ALA A 469 29.17 -35.18 -20.06
C ALA A 469 30.24 -36.21 -20.49
N THR A 470 31.44 -35.78 -20.87
CA THR A 470 32.56 -36.62 -21.27
C THR A 470 33.80 -36.37 -20.44
N MET A 471 34.68 -37.37 -20.34
CA MET A 471 35.96 -37.23 -19.65
C MET A 471 36.83 -36.12 -20.25
N ALA A 472 36.68 -35.83 -21.54
CA ALA A 472 37.43 -34.79 -22.27
C ALA A 472 37.02 -33.37 -21.91
N ASP A 473 35.84 -33.16 -21.30
CA ASP A 473 35.38 -31.84 -20.87
C ASP A 473 36.16 -31.33 -19.65
N GLY A 474 36.86 -32.21 -18.96
CA GLY A 474 37.70 -31.89 -17.80
C GLY A 474 36.94 -31.89 -16.46
N PHE A 475 37.66 -31.49 -15.43
CA PHE A 475 37.22 -31.62 -14.05
C PHE A 475 37.67 -30.41 -13.22
N PHE A 476 36.82 -29.99 -12.33
CA PHE A 476 37.22 -29.17 -11.20
C PHE A 476 37.47 -30.06 -9.98
N TYR A 477 38.42 -29.67 -9.15
CA TYR A 477 38.56 -30.24 -7.83
C TYR A 477 39.00 -29.23 -6.78
N ILE A 478 38.62 -29.48 -5.56
CA ILE A 478 38.88 -28.65 -4.40
C ILE A 478 39.05 -29.57 -3.19
N GLY A 479 39.89 -29.19 -2.26
CA GLY A 479 40.12 -29.96 -1.07
C GLY A 479 40.47 -29.10 0.13
N TYR A 480 40.20 -29.66 1.31
CA TYR A 480 40.53 -29.04 2.57
C TYR A 480 42.04 -28.99 2.81
N GLY A 481 42.54 -27.86 3.29
CA GLY A 481 43.90 -27.72 3.79
C GLY A 481 44.98 -27.83 2.72
N GLY A 482 44.76 -27.23 1.58
CA GLY A 482 45.78 -27.07 0.55
C GLY A 482 46.26 -25.61 0.47
N ASP A 483 46.33 -25.13 -0.72
CA ASP A 483 46.68 -23.73 -1.05
C ASP A 483 45.42 -22.91 -1.37
N TYR A 484 44.25 -23.38 -0.91
CA TYR A 484 42.97 -22.69 -0.99
C TYR A 484 42.48 -22.35 -2.42
N ASN A 485 42.83 -23.25 -3.38
CA ASN A 485 42.50 -23.05 -4.77
C ASN A 485 41.38 -23.97 -5.27
N LEU A 486 40.56 -23.50 -6.19
CA LEU A 486 39.84 -24.33 -7.12
C LEU A 486 40.77 -24.72 -8.26
N TYR A 487 41.02 -26.02 -8.41
CA TYR A 487 41.89 -26.54 -9.47
C TYR A 487 41.08 -27.05 -10.67
N TYR A 488 41.70 -27.02 -11.80
CA TYR A 488 41.18 -27.54 -13.06
C TYR A 488 42.15 -28.54 -13.68
N THR A 489 41.63 -29.59 -14.30
CA THR A 489 42.37 -30.50 -15.18
C THR A 489 41.51 -30.94 -16.35
N ASP A 490 42.11 -31.08 -17.51
CA ASP A 490 41.56 -31.73 -18.71
C ASP A 490 42.05 -33.17 -18.87
N SER A 491 42.77 -33.70 -17.88
CA SER A 491 43.37 -35.02 -17.91
C SER A 491 42.99 -35.84 -16.68
N PHE A 492 42.54 -37.07 -16.90
CA PHE A 492 42.28 -38.03 -15.85
C PHE A 492 43.25 -39.20 -16.00
N VAL A 493 44.44 -39.09 -15.38
CA VAL A 493 45.56 -40.02 -15.56
C VAL A 493 45.94 -40.67 -14.25
N ALA A 494 46.10 -41.98 -14.26
CA ALA A 494 46.57 -42.74 -13.13
C ALA A 494 47.99 -42.28 -12.70
N GLY A 495 48.17 -42.07 -11.38
CA GLY A 495 49.47 -41.68 -10.80
C GLY A 495 49.77 -40.20 -10.79
N GLY A 496 48.84 -39.35 -11.11
CA GLY A 496 48.87 -37.91 -10.79
C GLY A 496 50.00 -37.08 -11.38
N GLY A 497 50.56 -37.44 -12.52
CA GLY A 497 51.73 -36.75 -13.11
C GLY A 497 51.39 -35.56 -14.03
N THR A 498 50.15 -35.14 -14.08
CA THR A 498 49.68 -34.08 -15.01
C THR A 498 49.87 -32.69 -14.39
N PRO A 499 50.33 -31.67 -15.14
CA PRO A 499 50.31 -30.32 -14.65
C PRO A 499 48.84 -29.85 -14.51
N TRP A 500 48.46 -29.56 -13.29
CA TRP A 500 47.15 -29.07 -12.95
C TRP A 500 47.15 -27.53 -13.02
N ALA A 501 46.18 -26.98 -13.66
CA ALA A 501 46.04 -25.54 -13.71
C ALA A 501 45.31 -25.02 -12.47
N VAL A 502 45.86 -23.96 -11.86
CA VAL A 502 45.15 -23.26 -10.80
C VAL A 502 44.16 -22.29 -11.42
N SER A 503 42.91 -22.39 -11.04
CA SER A 503 41.85 -21.54 -11.59
C SER A 503 41.66 -20.27 -10.79
N TYR A 504 41.43 -20.38 -9.48
CA TYR A 504 41.09 -19.27 -8.61
C TYR A 504 41.40 -19.59 -7.13
N VAL A 505 41.90 -18.59 -6.41
CA VAL A 505 42.09 -18.69 -4.96
C VAL A 505 40.74 -18.37 -4.28
N THR A 506 40.17 -19.36 -3.61
CA THR A 506 38.84 -19.26 -2.98
C THR A 506 38.89 -18.95 -1.49
N GLY A 507 40.06 -18.97 -0.87
CA GLY A 507 40.20 -18.71 0.57
C GLY A 507 41.49 -18.01 0.94
N SER A 508 41.68 -17.77 2.22
CA SER A 508 42.89 -17.26 2.84
C SER A 508 43.49 -18.29 3.80
N SER A 509 44.58 -17.96 4.51
CA SER A 509 45.18 -18.82 5.50
C SER A 509 44.27 -19.22 6.67
N TRP A 510 43.13 -18.56 6.80
CA TRP A 510 42.10 -18.81 7.82
C TRP A 510 40.82 -19.40 7.26
N MET A 511 40.69 -19.46 5.92
CA MET A 511 39.55 -19.99 5.19
C MET A 511 39.91 -21.36 4.63
N GLU A 512 38.96 -22.27 4.65
CA GLU A 512 39.11 -23.63 4.10
C GLU A 512 37.98 -23.89 3.11
N ASN A 513 38.35 -24.45 1.98
CA ASN A 513 37.35 -24.87 1.00
C ASN A 513 36.66 -26.13 1.46
N TYR A 514 35.38 -26.12 1.41
CA TYR A 514 34.58 -27.30 1.70
C TYR A 514 34.51 -28.22 0.48
N ASN A 515 34.14 -29.46 0.68
CA ASN A 515 34.09 -30.50 -0.34
C ASN A 515 32.89 -30.36 -1.29
N CYS A 516 32.56 -29.19 -1.74
CA CYS A 516 31.41 -28.94 -2.58
C CYS A 516 31.73 -28.01 -3.77
N ILE A 517 31.39 -28.49 -4.94
CA ILE A 517 31.47 -27.73 -6.19
C ILE A 517 30.16 -27.93 -6.94
N ALA A 518 29.53 -26.85 -7.37
CA ALA A 518 28.40 -26.88 -8.31
C ALA A 518 28.81 -26.23 -9.63
N THR A 519 28.31 -26.74 -10.74
CA THR A 519 28.50 -26.15 -12.05
C THR A 519 27.16 -25.98 -12.75
N ALA A 520 27.00 -24.88 -13.50
CA ALA A 520 25.81 -24.65 -14.31
C ALA A 520 26.15 -23.79 -15.54
N GLU A 521 25.30 -23.90 -16.56
CA GLU A 521 25.30 -22.97 -17.69
C GLU A 521 24.07 -22.07 -17.60
N TRP A 522 24.28 -20.78 -17.72
CA TRP A 522 23.21 -19.78 -17.68
C TRP A 522 23.53 -18.61 -18.59
N ASN A 523 22.57 -18.21 -19.43
CA ASN A 523 22.71 -17.13 -20.41
C ASN A 523 23.97 -17.27 -21.29
N GLY A 524 24.31 -18.52 -21.68
CA GLY A 524 25.43 -18.82 -22.53
C GLY A 524 26.82 -18.75 -21.86
N ASN A 525 26.86 -18.55 -20.54
CA ASN A 525 28.07 -18.59 -19.74
C ASN A 525 28.09 -19.81 -18.83
N LYS A 526 29.28 -20.34 -18.57
CA LYS A 526 29.50 -21.44 -17.63
C LYS A 526 29.95 -20.87 -16.29
N TYR A 527 29.34 -21.37 -15.23
CA TYR A 527 29.62 -20.95 -13.86
C TYR A 527 30.00 -22.15 -12.99
N ALA A 528 30.85 -21.87 -12.01
CA ALA A 528 31.11 -22.76 -10.89
C ALA A 528 30.86 -22.02 -9.59
N ALA A 529 30.29 -22.70 -8.61
CA ALA A 529 30.18 -22.21 -7.24
C ALA A 529 30.91 -23.14 -6.27
N VAL A 530 31.58 -22.54 -5.29
CA VAL A 530 32.28 -23.26 -4.22
C VAL A 530 32.00 -22.59 -2.87
N VAL A 531 32.00 -23.36 -1.80
CA VAL A 531 31.87 -22.85 -0.44
C VAL A 531 33.23 -22.91 0.24
N ALA A 532 33.60 -21.81 0.88
CA ALA A 532 34.79 -21.75 1.74
C ALA A 532 34.39 -21.13 3.07
N GLY A 533 34.83 -21.73 4.17
CA GLY A 533 34.50 -21.26 5.51
C GLY A 533 35.69 -21.04 6.39
N CYS A 534 35.54 -20.34 7.48
CA CYS A 534 36.60 -20.14 8.45
C CYS A 534 36.80 -21.39 9.30
N HIS A 535 38.03 -21.86 9.36
CA HIS A 535 38.40 -23.04 10.14
C HIS A 535 38.27 -22.85 11.67
N PHE A 536 38.33 -21.62 12.13
CA PHE A 536 38.48 -21.30 13.55
C PHE A 536 37.29 -20.52 14.15
N GLU A 537 36.08 -20.77 13.73
CA GLU A 537 34.91 -20.27 14.44
C GLU A 537 34.70 -18.75 14.37
N TYR A 538 35.27 -18.08 13.37
CA TYR A 538 35.23 -16.61 13.36
C TYR A 538 34.15 -16.02 12.43
N ASP A 539 33.69 -16.79 11.45
CA ASP A 539 32.86 -16.21 10.41
C ASP A 539 32.04 -17.28 9.67
N ALA A 540 30.94 -16.87 9.06
CA ALA A 540 30.18 -17.72 8.16
C ALA A 540 30.97 -18.06 6.89
N ALA A 541 30.51 -19.11 6.20
CA ALA A 541 31.13 -19.48 4.94
C ALA A 541 30.87 -18.42 3.87
N ASP A 542 31.91 -18.12 3.10
CA ASP A 542 31.79 -17.43 1.82
C ASP A 542 31.41 -18.41 0.71
N VAL A 543 30.49 -17.98 -0.15
CA VAL A 543 30.12 -18.74 -1.34
C VAL A 543 30.58 -17.99 -2.58
N PHE A 544 31.59 -18.54 -3.24
CA PHE A 544 32.17 -17.93 -4.42
C PHE A 544 31.44 -18.39 -5.69
N LEU A 545 31.07 -17.44 -6.53
CA LEU A 545 30.60 -17.68 -7.88
C LEU A 545 31.67 -17.24 -8.89
N LEU A 546 32.05 -18.16 -9.75
CA LEU A 546 33.12 -17.99 -10.73
C LEU A 546 32.55 -18.15 -12.15
N ASN A 547 32.96 -17.31 -13.07
CA ASN A 547 32.81 -17.56 -14.49
C ASN A 547 33.92 -18.52 -14.94
N VAL A 548 33.52 -19.64 -15.51
CA VAL A 548 34.43 -20.72 -15.91
C VAL A 548 34.30 -21.04 -17.41
N ASN A 549 33.99 -20.02 -18.23
CA ASN A 549 34.05 -20.16 -19.68
C ASN A 549 35.43 -20.63 -20.15
N ASN A 550 36.47 -20.20 -19.46
CA ASN A 550 37.81 -20.77 -19.53
C ASN A 550 38.13 -21.48 -18.20
N PRO A 551 37.97 -22.80 -18.08
CA PRO A 551 38.12 -23.49 -16.82
C PRO A 551 39.52 -23.37 -16.19
N ALA A 552 40.57 -23.23 -17.03
CA ALA A 552 41.94 -23.07 -16.58
C ALA A 552 42.28 -21.65 -16.08
N ALA A 553 41.38 -20.68 -16.29
CA ALA A 553 41.51 -19.29 -15.86
C ALA A 553 40.13 -18.78 -15.44
N ALA A 554 39.61 -19.31 -14.37
CA ALA A 554 38.33 -18.89 -13.81
C ALA A 554 38.38 -17.44 -13.33
N GLU A 555 37.30 -16.71 -13.56
CA GLU A 555 37.17 -15.30 -13.18
C GLU A 555 36.15 -15.17 -12.04
N HIS A 556 36.49 -14.42 -11.01
CA HIS A 556 35.58 -14.11 -9.93
C HIS A 556 34.40 -13.27 -10.43
N VAL A 557 33.19 -13.67 -10.07
CA VAL A 557 31.96 -12.97 -10.40
C VAL A 557 31.37 -12.30 -9.15
N TYR A 558 31.18 -13.07 -8.11
CA TYR A 558 30.52 -12.62 -6.87
C TYR A 558 30.94 -13.51 -5.69
N THR A 559 31.04 -12.90 -4.53
CA THR A 559 31.15 -13.63 -3.25
C THR A 559 29.94 -13.28 -2.40
N HIS A 560 29.20 -14.31 -1.99
CA HIS A 560 28.14 -14.16 -1.00
C HIS A 560 28.71 -14.50 0.37
N HIS A 561 28.58 -13.57 1.29
CA HIS A 561 28.90 -13.77 2.68
C HIS A 561 27.73 -14.47 3.38
N GLY A 562 27.97 -15.60 4.02
CA GLY A 562 26.92 -16.43 4.58
C GLY A 562 26.19 -15.79 5.77
N ASP A 563 25.02 -16.32 6.05
CA ASP A 563 24.14 -15.85 7.15
C ASP A 563 24.49 -16.54 8.49
N GLY A 564 25.71 -16.56 8.87
CA GLY A 564 26.09 -17.24 10.09
C GLY A 564 26.85 -16.39 11.07
N ASP A 565 26.91 -15.09 10.81
CA ASP A 565 27.50 -14.13 11.72
C ASP A 565 26.73 -14.09 13.03
N ALA A 566 26.95 -15.10 13.83
CA ALA A 566 26.54 -15.00 15.20
C ALA A 566 27.50 -14.03 15.87
N ASP A 567 26.95 -13.20 16.70
CA ASP A 567 27.70 -12.40 17.64
C ASP A 567 28.75 -13.26 18.32
N TRP A 568 30.02 -13.04 17.98
CA TRP A 568 31.11 -13.69 18.66
C TRP A 568 31.03 -13.40 20.15
N ASP A 569 30.85 -14.43 20.98
CA ASP A 569 30.91 -14.25 22.42
C ASP A 569 32.38 -14.17 22.88
N TRP A 570 32.89 -12.95 22.87
CA TRP A 570 34.23 -12.64 23.34
C TRP A 570 34.49 -13.07 24.79
N THR A 571 33.43 -13.26 25.61
CA THR A 571 33.58 -13.68 27.00
C THR A 571 33.71 -15.17 27.14
N ALA A 572 33.04 -15.94 26.28
CA ALA A 572 33.14 -17.38 26.23
C ALA A 572 34.29 -17.88 25.32
N GLY A 573 34.75 -17.00 24.39
CA GLY A 573 35.78 -17.35 23.41
C GLY A 573 35.32 -18.34 22.35
N VAL A 574 34.00 -18.39 22.09
CA VAL A 574 33.37 -19.30 21.13
C VAL A 574 32.25 -18.60 20.37
N ASN A 575 32.00 -19.06 19.17
CA ASN A 575 30.76 -18.77 18.49
C ASN A 575 29.72 -19.81 18.91
N PRO A 576 28.59 -19.39 19.52
CA PRO A 576 27.61 -20.35 20.08
C PRO A 576 26.93 -21.22 19.01
N ASN A 577 26.98 -20.80 17.74
CA ASN A 577 26.34 -21.51 16.64
C ASN A 577 27.30 -22.39 15.82
N TRP A 578 28.59 -22.36 16.13
CA TRP A 578 29.56 -23.15 15.39
C TRP A 578 29.49 -24.63 15.73
N THR A 579 29.36 -25.50 14.74
CA THR A 579 29.22 -26.94 14.89
C THR A 579 30.47 -27.73 14.58
N GLY A 580 31.44 -27.17 13.88
CA GLY A 580 32.62 -27.85 13.37
C GLY A 580 32.34 -28.80 12.19
N LEU A 581 31.20 -28.65 11.53
CA LEU A 581 30.72 -29.54 10.47
C LEU A 581 30.84 -28.94 9.06
N GLY A 582 31.74 -27.99 8.84
CA GLY A 582 31.90 -27.31 7.57
C GLY A 582 32.04 -28.21 6.35
N THR A 583 32.71 -29.37 6.54
CA THR A 583 32.86 -30.36 5.46
C THR A 583 31.54 -31.05 5.06
N TYR A 584 30.46 -30.82 5.78
CA TYR A 584 29.12 -31.34 5.47
C TYR A 584 28.27 -30.33 4.66
N SER A 585 28.80 -29.15 4.39
CA SER A 585 28.16 -28.13 3.57
C SER A 585 28.01 -28.56 2.12
N ASP A 586 27.08 -27.94 1.40
CA ASP A 586 26.93 -28.16 -0.05
C ASP A 586 26.45 -26.87 -0.74
N VAL A 587 26.63 -26.82 -2.06
CA VAL A 587 26.16 -25.72 -2.92
C VAL A 587 25.52 -26.26 -4.18
N LEU A 588 24.53 -25.55 -4.68
CA LEU A 588 23.79 -25.87 -5.90
C LEU A 588 23.58 -24.61 -6.75
N LEU A 589 23.81 -24.71 -8.04
CA LEU A 589 23.44 -23.69 -9.02
C LEU A 589 22.19 -24.14 -9.79
N VAL A 590 21.14 -23.30 -9.78
CA VAL A 590 19.89 -23.57 -10.47
C VAL A 590 19.63 -22.48 -11.51
N PRO A 591 19.88 -22.74 -12.81
CA PRO A 591 19.52 -21.82 -13.87
C PRO A 591 18.01 -21.66 -13.98
N THR A 592 17.54 -20.41 -14.05
CA THR A 592 16.15 -20.05 -14.36
C THR A 592 16.15 -19.08 -15.54
N ALA A 593 14.95 -18.71 -16.02
CA ALA A 593 14.84 -17.75 -17.10
C ALA A 593 15.35 -16.35 -16.68
N ASP A 594 15.15 -15.98 -15.42
CA ASP A 594 15.36 -14.62 -14.92
C ASP A 594 16.61 -14.45 -14.06
N ALA A 595 17.15 -15.54 -13.51
CA ALA A 595 18.29 -15.53 -12.61
C ALA A 595 19.02 -16.88 -12.55
N LEU A 596 20.30 -16.85 -12.17
CA LEU A 596 21.01 -18.00 -11.68
C LEU A 596 20.85 -18.07 -10.17
N LEU A 597 20.12 -19.07 -9.66
CA LEU A 597 19.98 -19.26 -8.22
C LEU A 597 21.19 -19.99 -7.67
N MET A 598 21.82 -19.42 -6.66
CA MET A 598 22.89 -20.03 -5.88
C MET A 598 22.30 -20.42 -4.52
N VAL A 599 22.13 -21.71 -4.31
CA VAL A 599 21.60 -22.29 -3.06
C VAL A 599 22.74 -22.95 -2.32
N TYR A 600 22.89 -22.64 -1.05
CA TYR A 600 23.96 -23.24 -0.25
C TYR A 600 23.45 -23.64 1.14
N VAL A 601 24.11 -24.60 1.72
CA VAL A 601 24.01 -24.97 3.14
C VAL A 601 25.38 -24.81 3.77
N ASP A 602 25.46 -23.97 4.78
CA ASP A 602 26.60 -23.89 5.68
C ASP A 602 26.29 -24.70 6.94
N SER A 603 26.76 -25.95 6.95
CA SER A 603 26.56 -26.84 8.10
C SER A 603 27.33 -26.40 9.34
N ASN A 604 28.34 -25.56 9.20
CA ASN A 604 29.11 -25.03 10.33
C ASN A 604 28.23 -24.17 11.24
N TYR A 605 27.34 -23.35 10.61
CA TYR A 605 26.46 -22.46 11.32
C TYR A 605 24.98 -22.90 11.27
N GLY A 606 24.69 -23.99 10.58
CA GLY A 606 23.33 -24.48 10.45
C GLY A 606 22.43 -23.61 9.61
N ALA A 607 23.01 -22.78 8.73
CA ALA A 607 22.32 -21.86 7.86
C ALA A 607 22.17 -22.41 6.43
N MET A 608 21.08 -22.06 5.78
CA MET A 608 20.82 -22.32 4.36
C MET A 608 20.22 -21.07 3.72
N ALA A 609 20.70 -20.69 2.55
CA ALA A 609 20.08 -19.58 1.83
C ALA A 609 20.05 -19.81 0.32
N CYS A 610 19.21 -19.02 -0.34
CA CYS A 610 19.13 -18.90 -1.79
C CYS A 610 19.39 -17.46 -2.20
N VAL A 611 20.37 -17.26 -3.05
CA VAL A 611 20.76 -15.98 -3.65
C VAL A 611 20.46 -16.02 -5.15
N ALA A 612 19.68 -15.08 -5.63
CA ALA A 612 19.44 -14.90 -7.05
C ALA A 612 20.50 -13.97 -7.65
N ILE A 613 21.17 -14.41 -8.70
CA ILE A 613 22.15 -13.64 -9.47
C ILE A 613 21.47 -13.25 -10.79
N LYS A 614 21.39 -11.94 -11.05
CA LYS A 614 20.78 -11.36 -12.25
C LYS A 614 21.80 -10.84 -13.27
#